data_2ec3d61c638dde4902a1739b6d4d1548
#
_entry.id   2ec3d61c638dde4902a1739b6d4d1548
#
_cell.length_a   1.000
_cell.length_b   1.000
_cell.length_c   1.000
_cell.angle_alpha   90.00
_cell.angle_beta   90.00
_cell.angle_gamma   90.00
#
_symmetry.space_group_name_H-M   'P 1'
#
loop_
_entity.id
_entity.type
_entity.pdbx_description
1 polymer ?
#
loop_
_entity_poly.entity_id
_entity_poly.type
_entity_poly.pdbx_seq_one_letter_code
_entity_poly.pdbx_strand_id
1 'polypeptide(L)'
;MLGLNIAKTMDGGLGHTVETAIRALTSVAEHTSINAVPSIRRANEEGHAIGLGQMNLHGFLAREGIQYGSEEGLDFTDMYFMTVAYHAYRASHALAVEHGRTFASFATSDYAKPAGQGNYFDKYTDGRRSLTPRTERVRALFEQYGIAIPTAADWEALRDAILKDGIYNQNLQAVPPTGSISYINHSTSSIHPIASKIEIRKEGKIGRVYYPAAYMTNDNLGYYKDAYEIGWKAIVDTYAEATQHVDQGLSLTLFFPDTATTRDLNKAQIYAWRKGIKTLYYIRIRQQALEGTEVQGCVSCML
;
A
#
# COMPACT_ATOMS: atom_id res chain seq x y z
N MET A 1 -3.93 -8.62 9.66
CA MET A 1 -3.55 -7.33 9.06
C MET A 1 -4.81 -6.64 8.56
N LEU A 2 -5.13 -5.45 9.08
CA LEU A 2 -6.24 -4.64 8.57
C LEU A 2 -5.78 -3.90 7.32
N GLY A 3 -6.48 -4.10 6.20
CA GLY A 3 -6.25 -3.33 5.00
C GLY A 3 -7.20 -2.13 4.97
N LEU A 4 -6.72 -0.95 4.57
CA LEU A 4 -7.59 0.17 4.26
C LEU A 4 -8.14 0.02 2.84
N ASN A 5 -9.45 0.11 2.69
CA ASN A 5 -10.06 0.27 1.38
C ASN A 5 -10.02 1.75 1.00
N ILE A 6 -9.16 2.09 0.05
CA ILE A 6 -8.89 3.48 -0.36
C ILE A 6 -10.21 4.24 -0.65
N ALA A 7 -11.16 3.62 -1.36
CA ALA A 7 -12.44 4.27 -1.65
C ALA A 7 -13.21 4.64 -0.37
N LYS A 8 -13.37 3.67 0.54
CA LYS A 8 -14.09 3.90 1.81
C LYS A 8 -13.35 4.86 2.73
N THR A 9 -12.02 4.84 2.69
CA THR A 9 -11.18 5.74 3.50
C THR A 9 -11.32 7.19 3.05
N MET A 10 -11.35 7.43 1.74
CA MET A 10 -11.58 8.78 1.21
C MET A 10 -12.98 9.29 1.57
N ASP A 11 -14.00 8.45 1.41
CA ASP A 11 -15.39 8.80 1.73
C ASP A 11 -15.63 9.05 3.24
N GLY A 12 -14.89 8.36 4.11
CA GLY A 12 -15.06 8.39 5.57
C GLY A 12 -14.09 9.29 6.35
N GLY A 13 -13.17 9.97 5.66
CA GLY A 13 -12.13 10.79 6.30
C GLY A 13 -10.84 10.01 6.60
N LEU A 14 -9.78 10.32 5.85
CA LEU A 14 -8.53 9.58 5.83
C LEU A 14 -7.80 9.59 7.18
N GLY A 15 -7.59 10.77 7.77
CA GLY A 15 -6.77 10.90 8.97
C GLY A 15 -7.31 10.11 10.16
N HIS A 16 -8.59 10.26 10.47
CA HIS A 16 -9.23 9.54 11.56
C HIS A 16 -9.20 8.01 11.34
N THR A 17 -9.46 7.57 10.11
CA THR A 17 -9.44 6.14 9.78
C THR A 17 -8.06 5.53 9.97
N VAL A 18 -7.00 6.23 9.51
CA VAL A 18 -5.61 5.77 9.67
C VAL A 18 -5.23 5.68 11.15
N GLU A 19 -5.50 6.72 11.93
CA GLU A 19 -5.19 6.75 13.36
C GLU A 19 -5.90 5.63 14.13
N THR A 20 -7.19 5.43 13.85
CA THR A 20 -7.96 4.34 14.45
C THR A 20 -7.40 2.98 14.08
N ALA A 21 -7.01 2.78 12.81
CA ALA A 21 -6.43 1.53 12.34
C ALA A 21 -5.06 1.24 12.99
N ILE A 22 -4.19 2.25 13.14
CA ILE A 22 -2.90 2.10 13.83
C ILE A 22 -3.12 1.69 15.30
N ARG A 23 -4.03 2.35 16.00
CA ARG A 23 -4.37 1.99 17.40
C ARG A 23 -4.94 0.58 17.50
N ALA A 24 -5.85 0.20 16.62
CA ALA A 24 -6.44 -1.13 16.60
C ALA A 24 -5.39 -2.23 16.33
N LEU A 25 -4.52 -2.04 15.35
CA LEU A 25 -3.44 -2.98 15.05
C LEU A 25 -2.44 -3.10 16.20
N THR A 26 -2.08 -1.99 16.81
CA THR A 26 -1.19 -1.97 17.99
C THR A 26 -1.83 -2.74 19.16
N SER A 27 -3.11 -2.51 19.43
CA SER A 27 -3.84 -3.25 20.47
C SER A 27 -3.86 -4.77 20.19
N VAL A 28 -4.08 -5.17 18.93
CA VAL A 28 -4.00 -6.60 18.55
C VAL A 28 -2.60 -7.17 18.79
N ALA A 29 -1.55 -6.44 18.41
CA ALA A 29 -0.18 -6.87 18.64
C ALA A 29 0.13 -7.04 20.13
N GLU A 30 -0.27 -6.09 20.95
CA GLU A 30 -0.04 -6.11 22.42
C GLU A 30 -0.78 -7.24 23.13
N HIS A 31 -2.02 -7.54 22.71
CA HIS A 31 -2.82 -8.61 23.30
C HIS A 31 -2.54 -10.00 22.70
N THR A 32 -1.66 -10.08 21.71
CA THR A 32 -1.25 -11.36 21.11
C THR A 32 -0.16 -12.01 21.96
N SER A 33 -0.49 -13.12 22.63
CA SER A 33 0.46 -13.90 23.42
C SER A 33 1.00 -15.09 22.59
N ILE A 34 2.30 -15.09 22.30
CA ILE A 34 2.98 -16.15 21.54
C ILE A 34 4.02 -16.81 22.47
N ASN A 35 3.53 -17.51 23.49
CA ASN A 35 4.40 -18.14 24.49
C ASN A 35 5.23 -19.32 23.94
N ALA A 36 4.71 -20.01 22.90
CA ALA A 36 5.38 -21.15 22.30
C ALA A 36 6.62 -20.79 21.47
N VAL A 37 6.77 -19.52 21.04
CA VAL A 37 7.88 -19.07 20.21
C VAL A 37 8.49 -17.79 20.82
N PRO A 38 9.47 -17.95 21.75
CA PRO A 38 10.04 -16.83 22.51
C PRO A 38 10.65 -15.71 21.65
N SER A 39 11.22 -16.03 20.50
CA SER A 39 11.80 -15.03 19.57
C SER A 39 10.73 -14.13 18.96
N ILE A 40 9.56 -14.68 18.59
CA ILE A 40 8.44 -13.88 18.06
C ILE A 40 7.85 -13.01 19.16
N ARG A 41 7.67 -13.56 20.37
CA ARG A 41 7.20 -12.80 21.52
C ARG A 41 8.12 -11.62 21.80
N ARG A 42 9.42 -11.84 21.88
CA ARG A 42 10.42 -10.79 22.11
C ARG A 42 10.38 -9.71 21.03
N ALA A 43 10.34 -10.11 19.75
CA ALA A 43 10.24 -9.17 18.63
C ALA A 43 8.98 -8.29 18.72
N ASN A 44 7.85 -8.87 19.15
CA ASN A 44 6.60 -8.13 19.35
C ASN A 44 6.69 -7.17 20.54
N GLU A 45 7.23 -7.61 21.67
CA GLU A 45 7.37 -6.82 22.90
C GLU A 45 8.38 -5.66 22.74
N GLU A 46 9.45 -5.86 21.98
CA GLU A 46 10.50 -4.85 21.74
C GLU A 46 10.15 -3.89 20.60
N GLY A 47 9.51 -4.39 19.54
CA GLY A 47 9.29 -3.64 18.31
C GLY A 47 7.89 -3.04 18.17
N HIS A 48 6.87 -3.67 18.75
CA HIS A 48 5.46 -3.33 18.53
C HIS A 48 5.13 -3.12 17.03
N ALA A 49 5.83 -3.88 16.16
CA ALA A 49 5.74 -3.70 14.72
C ALA A 49 4.36 -4.10 14.19
N ILE A 50 3.76 -3.24 13.40
CA ILE A 50 2.48 -3.48 12.73
C ILE A 50 2.64 -3.28 11.24
N GLY A 51 1.64 -3.67 10.45
CA GLY A 51 1.67 -3.47 8.99
C GLY A 51 0.28 -3.07 8.50
N LEU A 52 -0.01 -1.77 8.53
CA LEU A 52 -1.22 -1.24 7.92
C LEU A 52 -1.11 -1.36 6.39
N GLY A 53 -2.05 -2.08 5.77
CA GLY A 53 -2.08 -2.31 4.33
C GLY A 53 -3.11 -1.46 3.62
N GLN A 54 -2.86 -1.23 2.33
CA GLN A 54 -3.76 -0.51 1.43
C GLN A 54 -4.31 -1.47 0.38
N MET A 55 -5.56 -1.30 -0.02
CA MET A 55 -6.21 -2.03 -1.11
C MET A 55 -7.13 -1.13 -1.92
N ASN A 56 -7.54 -1.62 -3.09
CA ASN A 56 -8.50 -0.94 -3.96
C ASN A 56 -7.95 0.31 -4.68
N LEU A 57 -6.64 0.37 -4.92
CA LEU A 57 -6.11 1.50 -5.70
C LEU A 57 -6.71 1.55 -7.10
N HIS A 58 -6.70 0.41 -7.82
CA HIS A 58 -7.26 0.37 -9.18
C HIS A 58 -8.76 0.68 -9.19
N GLY A 59 -9.54 0.06 -8.30
CA GLY A 59 -10.99 0.30 -8.22
C GLY A 59 -11.33 1.75 -7.86
N PHE A 60 -10.55 2.38 -6.99
CA PHE A 60 -10.70 3.79 -6.67
C PHE A 60 -10.37 4.68 -7.87
N LEU A 61 -9.20 4.51 -8.50
CA LEU A 61 -8.81 5.30 -9.66
C LEU A 61 -9.84 5.21 -10.78
N ALA A 62 -10.30 3.98 -11.09
CA ALA A 62 -11.31 3.75 -12.11
C ALA A 62 -12.67 4.39 -11.75
N ARG A 63 -13.09 4.37 -10.48
CA ARG A 63 -14.27 5.07 -9.98
C ARG A 63 -14.18 6.58 -10.21
N GLU A 64 -12.99 7.13 -10.00
CA GLU A 64 -12.74 8.57 -10.18
C GLU A 64 -12.41 8.96 -11.63
N GLY A 65 -12.47 8.02 -12.58
CA GLY A 65 -12.15 8.29 -13.97
C GLY A 65 -10.68 8.53 -14.26
N ILE A 66 -9.79 7.93 -13.46
CA ILE A 66 -8.33 8.04 -13.59
C ILE A 66 -7.77 6.70 -14.09
N GLN A 67 -6.96 6.73 -15.15
CA GLN A 67 -6.32 5.54 -15.68
C GLN A 67 -5.18 5.10 -14.75
N TYR A 68 -5.14 3.80 -14.39
CA TYR A 68 -4.02 3.25 -13.62
C TYR A 68 -2.68 3.44 -14.34
N GLY A 69 -1.67 3.92 -13.63
CA GLY A 69 -0.33 4.18 -14.18
C GLY A 69 -0.22 5.42 -15.05
N SER A 70 -1.29 6.22 -15.19
CA SER A 70 -1.22 7.57 -15.77
C SER A 70 -0.51 8.54 -14.83
N GLU A 71 -0.16 9.73 -15.32
CA GLU A 71 0.44 10.79 -14.51
C GLU A 71 -0.45 11.13 -13.30
N GLU A 72 -1.76 11.25 -13.49
CA GLU A 72 -2.73 11.48 -12.41
C GLU A 72 -2.79 10.30 -11.43
N GLY A 73 -2.73 9.05 -11.94
CA GLY A 73 -2.71 7.84 -11.09
C GLY A 73 -1.45 7.73 -10.26
N LEU A 74 -0.29 8.09 -10.81
CA LEU A 74 0.98 8.14 -10.10
C LEU A 74 0.97 9.25 -9.03
N ASP A 75 0.51 10.45 -9.41
CA ASP A 75 0.40 11.60 -8.51
C ASP A 75 -0.57 11.31 -7.34
N PHE A 76 -1.73 10.72 -7.61
CA PHE A 76 -2.64 10.28 -6.56
C PHE A 76 -1.97 9.27 -5.61
N THR A 77 -1.27 8.28 -6.15
CA THR A 77 -0.60 7.25 -5.35
C THR A 77 0.43 7.88 -4.40
N ASP A 78 1.24 8.80 -4.90
CA ASP A 78 2.23 9.55 -4.14
C ASP A 78 1.58 10.32 -2.98
N MET A 79 0.62 11.19 -3.30
CA MET A 79 -0.05 12.05 -2.31
C MET A 79 -0.85 11.24 -1.28
N TYR A 80 -1.53 10.19 -1.71
CA TYR A 80 -2.30 9.32 -0.82
C TYR A 80 -1.39 8.61 0.20
N PHE A 81 -0.32 7.95 -0.28
CA PHE A 81 0.58 7.22 0.61
C PHE A 81 1.37 8.16 1.54
N MET A 82 1.74 9.34 1.08
CA MET A 82 2.33 10.38 1.90
C MET A 82 1.40 10.82 3.03
N THR A 83 0.14 11.06 2.72
CA THR A 83 -0.86 11.48 3.71
C THR A 83 -1.15 10.39 4.73
N VAL A 84 -1.26 9.12 4.27
CA VAL A 84 -1.39 7.96 5.17
C VAL A 84 -0.17 7.83 6.09
N ALA A 85 1.04 7.98 5.55
CA ALA A 85 2.27 7.93 6.34
C ALA A 85 2.27 8.97 7.46
N TYR A 86 1.91 10.22 7.15
CA TYR A 86 1.81 11.29 8.13
C TYR A 86 0.90 10.93 9.30
N HIS A 87 -0.32 10.49 9.01
CA HIS A 87 -1.28 10.11 10.05
C HIS A 87 -0.84 8.86 10.82
N ALA A 88 -0.18 7.91 10.17
CA ALA A 88 0.35 6.72 10.82
C ALA A 88 1.46 7.06 11.83
N TYR A 89 2.43 7.91 11.44
CA TYR A 89 3.48 8.37 12.35
C TYR A 89 2.94 9.23 13.48
N ARG A 90 1.97 10.11 13.21
CA ARG A 90 1.30 10.90 14.22
C ARG A 90 0.59 10.02 15.26
N ALA A 91 -0.11 8.97 14.83
CA ALA A 91 -0.77 8.02 15.73
C ALA A 91 0.25 7.24 16.58
N SER A 92 1.35 6.78 15.98
CA SER A 92 2.40 6.06 16.70
C SER A 92 3.15 6.94 17.70
N HIS A 93 3.35 8.23 17.37
CA HIS A 93 3.87 9.22 18.31
C HIS A 93 2.93 9.43 19.50
N ALA A 94 1.63 9.61 19.24
CA ALA A 94 0.64 9.74 20.30
C ALA A 94 0.64 8.53 21.25
N LEU A 95 0.74 7.31 20.70
CA LEU A 95 0.87 6.08 21.49
C LEU A 95 2.16 6.07 22.33
N ALA A 96 3.29 6.55 21.80
CA ALA A 96 4.54 6.65 22.57
C ALA A 96 4.39 7.58 23.77
N VAL A 97 3.73 8.72 23.59
CA VAL A 97 3.42 9.66 24.67
C VAL A 97 2.47 9.04 25.70
N GLU A 98 1.40 8.40 25.25
CA GLU A 98 0.40 7.77 26.13
C GLU A 98 0.98 6.63 26.99
N HIS A 99 1.85 5.81 26.39
CA HIS A 99 2.49 4.67 27.09
C HIS A 99 3.80 5.04 27.81
N GLY A 100 4.34 6.25 27.59
CA GLY A 100 5.61 6.69 28.16
C GLY A 100 6.81 5.87 27.70
N ARG A 101 6.75 5.26 26.52
CA ARG A 101 7.83 4.41 25.96
C ARG A 101 7.81 4.38 24.42
N THR A 102 8.96 4.04 23.86
CA THR A 102 9.16 3.83 22.41
C THR A 102 9.47 2.35 22.14
N PHE A 103 9.53 1.96 20.86
CA PHE A 103 10.14 0.67 20.52
C PHE A 103 11.62 0.63 20.93
N ALA A 104 12.14 -0.56 21.29
CA ALA A 104 13.42 -0.71 22.00
C ALA A 104 14.64 -0.13 21.27
N SER A 105 14.68 -0.19 19.93
CA SER A 105 15.81 0.31 19.13
C SER A 105 15.59 1.74 18.60
N PHE A 106 14.65 2.51 19.14
CA PHE A 106 14.35 3.86 18.66
C PHE A 106 15.59 4.76 18.61
N ALA A 107 16.38 4.80 19.69
CA ALA A 107 17.53 5.67 19.82
C ALA A 107 18.65 5.45 18.76
N THR A 108 18.67 4.28 18.14
CA THR A 108 19.64 3.92 17.08
C THR A 108 19.03 3.94 15.68
N SER A 109 17.74 4.28 15.57
CA SER A 109 17.02 4.32 14.31
C SER A 109 17.21 5.64 13.56
N ASP A 110 16.84 5.66 12.28
CA ASP A 110 16.83 6.88 11.49
C ASP A 110 15.81 7.91 11.98
N TYR A 111 14.82 7.50 12.79
CA TYR A 111 13.87 8.41 13.40
C TYR A 111 14.46 9.30 14.48
N ALA A 112 15.52 8.81 15.18
CA ALA A 112 16.19 9.54 16.24
C ALA A 112 17.37 10.38 15.75
N LYS A 113 17.75 10.32 14.47
CA LYS A 113 18.82 11.16 13.91
C LYS A 113 18.41 12.63 13.90
N PRO A 114 19.37 13.57 14.10
CA PRO A 114 19.09 14.99 13.95
C PRO A 114 18.57 15.34 12.54
N ALA A 115 17.76 16.38 12.45
CA ALA A 115 17.27 16.93 11.19
C ALA A 115 18.44 17.26 10.25
N GLY A 116 18.32 16.91 8.97
CA GLY A 116 19.36 17.13 7.96
C GLY A 116 20.57 16.21 8.05
N GLN A 117 20.60 15.25 8.99
CA GLN A 117 21.69 14.30 9.17
C GLN A 117 21.27 12.83 8.88
N GLY A 118 20.34 12.67 7.93
CA GLY A 118 19.79 11.37 7.56
C GLY A 118 18.63 10.95 8.45
N ASN A 119 17.91 11.89 9.03
CA ASN A 119 16.63 11.63 9.70
C ASN A 119 15.62 11.09 8.68
N TYR A 120 14.82 10.14 9.11
CA TYR A 120 13.83 9.50 8.23
C TYR A 120 12.87 10.50 7.56
N PHE A 121 12.55 11.60 8.23
CA PHE A 121 11.62 12.63 7.75
C PHE A 121 12.28 13.72 6.89
N ASP A 122 13.63 13.71 6.72
CA ASP A 122 14.32 14.69 5.88
C ASP A 122 13.75 14.73 4.47
N LYS A 123 13.32 13.59 3.93
CA LYS A 123 12.69 13.47 2.60
C LYS A 123 11.40 14.28 2.43
N TYR A 124 10.77 14.74 3.52
CA TYR A 124 9.57 15.58 3.52
C TYR A 124 9.86 17.04 3.89
N THR A 125 11.05 17.31 4.43
CA THR A 125 11.39 18.62 5.00
C THR A 125 12.59 19.30 4.34
N ASP A 126 13.35 18.60 3.48
CA ASP A 126 14.56 19.11 2.85
C ASP A 126 14.32 19.92 1.55
N GLY A 127 13.08 20.08 1.14
CA GLY A 127 12.67 20.81 -0.05
C GLY A 127 12.96 20.12 -1.39
N ARG A 128 13.53 18.91 -1.39
CA ARG A 128 13.84 18.17 -2.63
C ARG A 128 12.61 17.51 -3.26
N ARG A 129 11.56 17.32 -2.47
CA ARG A 129 10.31 16.70 -2.90
C ARG A 129 9.17 17.71 -2.89
N SER A 130 8.30 17.68 -3.92
CA SER A 130 7.02 18.36 -3.85
C SER A 130 6.07 17.63 -2.89
N LEU A 131 5.46 18.35 -1.98
CA LEU A 131 4.42 17.85 -1.07
C LEU A 131 3.01 18.25 -1.53
N THR A 132 2.89 18.78 -2.74
CA THR A 132 1.61 19.18 -3.34
C THR A 132 1.36 18.38 -4.61
N PRO A 133 0.09 18.10 -4.94
CA PRO A 133 -0.26 17.40 -6.17
C PRO A 133 0.34 18.07 -7.41
N ARG A 134 0.92 17.25 -8.27
CA ARG A 134 1.48 17.68 -9.57
C ARG A 134 0.39 18.01 -10.57
N THR A 135 -0.75 17.34 -10.46
CA THR A 135 -1.88 17.45 -11.39
C THR A 135 -3.07 18.17 -10.74
N GLU A 136 -3.78 18.94 -11.54
CA GLU A 136 -5.02 19.64 -11.13
C GLU A 136 -6.10 18.65 -10.70
N ARG A 137 -6.20 17.52 -11.40
CA ARG A 137 -7.19 16.48 -11.10
C ARG A 137 -7.00 15.91 -9.69
N VAL A 138 -5.78 15.62 -9.29
CA VAL A 138 -5.50 15.08 -7.94
C VAL A 138 -5.74 16.13 -6.87
N ARG A 139 -5.37 17.39 -7.11
CA ARG A 139 -5.69 18.50 -6.20
C ARG A 139 -7.19 18.61 -5.97
N ALA A 140 -7.96 18.68 -7.04
CA ALA A 140 -9.42 18.76 -6.97
C ALA A 140 -10.04 17.55 -6.26
N LEU A 141 -9.44 16.36 -6.41
CA LEU A 141 -9.90 15.14 -5.75
C LEU A 141 -9.74 15.21 -4.23
N PHE A 142 -8.57 15.64 -3.73
CA PHE A 142 -8.35 15.81 -2.30
C PHE A 142 -9.27 16.90 -1.71
N GLU A 143 -9.47 17.99 -2.42
CA GLU A 143 -10.43 19.04 -2.05
C GLU A 143 -11.87 18.50 -2.00
N GLN A 144 -12.29 17.75 -3.02
CA GLN A 144 -13.61 17.13 -3.10
C GLN A 144 -13.90 16.24 -1.88
N TYR A 145 -12.91 15.50 -1.40
CA TYR A 145 -13.03 14.63 -0.23
C TYR A 145 -12.71 15.34 1.10
N GLY A 146 -12.36 16.61 1.06
CA GLY A 146 -12.03 17.40 2.26
C GLY A 146 -10.79 16.87 3.01
N ILE A 147 -9.83 16.28 2.29
CA ILE A 147 -8.63 15.70 2.87
C ILE A 147 -7.47 16.67 2.73
N ALA A 148 -6.95 17.13 3.87
CA ALA A 148 -5.76 17.96 3.91
C ALA A 148 -4.51 17.12 3.64
N ILE A 149 -3.69 17.58 2.69
CA ILE A 149 -2.35 17.03 2.42
C ILE A 149 -1.37 17.69 3.40
N PRO A 150 -0.54 16.93 4.13
CA PRO A 150 0.42 17.48 5.07
C PRO A 150 1.45 18.38 4.39
N THR A 151 1.66 19.56 4.96
CA THR A 151 2.66 20.54 4.51
C THR A 151 4.05 20.23 5.05
N ALA A 152 5.09 20.89 4.54
CA ALA A 152 6.43 20.79 5.10
C ALA A 152 6.46 21.17 6.60
N ALA A 153 5.73 22.22 6.98
CA ALA A 153 5.62 22.63 8.37
C ALA A 153 4.95 21.57 9.27
N ASP A 154 3.94 20.85 8.76
CA ASP A 154 3.32 19.74 9.48
C ASP A 154 4.32 18.60 9.71
N TRP A 155 5.11 18.26 8.68
CA TRP A 155 6.14 17.24 8.79
C TRP A 155 7.29 17.64 9.71
N GLU A 156 7.71 18.91 9.69
CA GLU A 156 8.72 19.45 10.61
C GLU A 156 8.23 19.36 12.06
N ALA A 157 7.02 19.82 12.33
CA ALA A 157 6.42 19.73 13.66
C ALA A 157 6.30 18.28 14.17
N LEU A 158 5.90 17.34 13.29
CA LEU A 158 5.83 15.93 13.63
C LEU A 158 7.21 15.33 13.87
N ARG A 159 8.20 15.63 13.04
CA ARG A 159 9.60 15.20 13.23
C ARG A 159 10.14 15.68 14.58
N ASP A 160 9.94 16.94 14.92
CA ASP A 160 10.46 17.54 16.15
C ASP A 160 9.77 16.93 17.38
N ALA A 161 8.48 16.65 17.28
CA ALA A 161 7.74 15.93 18.33
C ALA A 161 8.27 14.48 18.49
N ILE A 162 8.55 13.78 17.40
CA ILE A 162 9.12 12.43 17.41
C ILE A 162 10.56 12.43 17.93
N LEU A 163 11.37 13.43 17.60
CA LEU A 163 12.71 13.56 18.18
C LEU A 163 12.68 13.72 19.69
N LYS A 164 11.67 14.37 20.22
CA LYS A 164 11.49 14.60 21.66
C LYS A 164 10.93 13.38 22.39
N ASP A 165 9.85 12.81 21.89
CA ASP A 165 9.04 11.84 22.62
C ASP A 165 9.05 10.42 21.98
N GLY A 166 9.59 10.30 20.74
CA GLY A 166 9.70 9.05 19.99
C GLY A 166 8.42 8.58 19.30
N ILE A 167 8.47 7.36 18.80
CA ILE A 167 7.32 6.60 18.26
C ILE A 167 7.22 5.23 18.92
N TYR A 168 6.00 4.70 19.03
CA TYR A 168 5.71 3.46 19.72
C TYR A 168 6.02 2.22 18.88
N ASN A 169 5.66 2.24 17.59
CA ASN A 169 5.79 1.11 16.67
C ASN A 169 7.04 1.25 15.81
N GLN A 170 7.84 0.21 15.73
CA GLN A 170 9.05 0.16 14.88
C GLN A 170 8.70 0.27 13.40
N ASN A 171 7.61 -0.38 12.98
CA ASN A 171 7.09 -0.36 11.61
C ASN A 171 5.58 -0.12 11.64
N LEU A 172 5.07 0.58 10.62
CA LEU A 172 3.69 1.02 10.55
C LEU A 172 2.94 0.54 9.31
N GLN A 173 3.57 0.56 8.14
CA GLN A 173 2.92 0.31 6.87
C GLN A 173 3.57 -0.82 6.08
N ALA A 174 2.74 -1.63 5.43
CA ALA A 174 3.13 -2.61 4.43
C ALA A 174 2.09 -2.64 3.30
N VAL A 175 2.45 -3.12 2.12
CA VAL A 175 1.48 -3.35 1.05
C VAL A 175 1.29 -4.84 0.85
N PRO A 176 0.29 -5.46 1.52
CA PRO A 176 0.01 -6.89 1.42
C PRO A 176 -0.78 -7.24 0.16
N PRO A 177 -0.84 -8.53 -0.22
CA PRO A 177 -1.61 -8.98 -1.38
C PRO A 177 -3.12 -8.78 -1.27
N THR A 178 -3.69 -8.82 -0.07
CA THR A 178 -5.13 -8.64 0.28
C THR A 178 -6.11 -9.53 -0.50
N GLY A 179 -5.69 -10.72 -0.93
CA GLY A 179 -6.48 -11.58 -1.80
C GLY A 179 -7.88 -11.89 -1.28
N SER A 180 -8.02 -12.41 -0.06
CA SER A 180 -9.33 -12.79 0.50
C SER A 180 -10.10 -11.59 1.05
N ILE A 181 -9.43 -10.67 1.73
CA ILE A 181 -10.09 -9.53 2.37
C ILE A 181 -10.68 -8.54 1.36
N SER A 182 -10.12 -8.48 0.13
CA SER A 182 -10.65 -7.61 -0.91
C SER A 182 -12.07 -8.00 -1.34
N TYR A 183 -12.42 -9.30 -1.34
CA TYR A 183 -13.78 -9.74 -1.63
C TYR A 183 -14.76 -9.32 -0.54
N ILE A 184 -14.38 -9.49 0.74
CA ILE A 184 -15.20 -9.08 1.90
C ILE A 184 -15.46 -7.57 1.86
N ASN A 185 -14.45 -6.79 1.48
CA ASN A 185 -14.54 -5.34 1.43
C ASN A 185 -15.09 -4.77 0.12
N HIS A 186 -15.45 -5.62 -0.85
CA HIS A 186 -15.84 -5.20 -2.19
C HIS A 186 -14.80 -4.21 -2.79
N SER A 187 -13.60 -4.71 -3.02
CA SER A 187 -12.46 -3.91 -3.48
C SER A 187 -11.57 -4.69 -4.45
N THR A 188 -10.76 -4.00 -5.22
CA THR A 188 -9.65 -4.63 -5.95
C THR A 188 -8.52 -4.99 -4.99
N SER A 189 -7.81 -6.08 -5.26
CA SER A 189 -6.73 -6.55 -4.39
C SER A 189 -5.54 -5.61 -4.41
N SER A 190 -4.96 -5.34 -3.23
CA SER A 190 -3.73 -4.57 -3.07
C SER A 190 -3.76 -3.22 -3.80
N ILE A 191 -2.61 -2.79 -4.30
CA ILE A 191 -2.45 -1.58 -5.12
C ILE A 191 -2.09 -1.91 -6.58
N HIS A 192 -2.00 -3.19 -6.95
CA HIS A 192 -1.80 -3.59 -8.34
C HIS A 192 -3.11 -3.51 -9.15
N PRO A 193 -3.04 -3.47 -10.50
CA PRO A 193 -4.23 -3.54 -11.33
C PRO A 193 -4.92 -4.91 -11.19
N ILE A 194 -6.18 -4.96 -11.58
CA ILE A 194 -6.91 -6.23 -11.69
C ILE A 194 -6.21 -7.17 -12.68
N ALA A 195 -6.24 -8.47 -12.39
CA ALA A 195 -5.73 -9.49 -13.31
C ALA A 195 -6.76 -9.84 -14.40
N SER A 196 -8.05 -9.62 -14.13
CA SER A 196 -9.17 -9.81 -15.06
C SER A 196 -10.34 -8.91 -14.65
N LYS A 197 -11.14 -8.45 -15.61
CA LYS A 197 -12.37 -7.67 -15.35
C LYS A 197 -13.41 -8.46 -14.58
N ILE A 198 -13.47 -9.77 -14.83
CA ILE A 198 -14.33 -10.72 -14.12
C ILE A 198 -13.45 -11.89 -13.70
N GLU A 199 -13.30 -12.09 -12.40
CA GLU A 199 -12.62 -13.26 -11.87
C GLU A 199 -13.60 -14.43 -11.74
N ILE A 200 -13.20 -15.62 -12.20
CA ILE A 200 -13.99 -16.84 -12.09
C ILE A 200 -13.34 -17.72 -11.03
N ARG A 201 -14.07 -18.03 -9.98
CA ARG A 201 -13.59 -18.91 -8.91
C ARG A 201 -14.49 -20.14 -8.76
N LYS A 202 -13.88 -21.28 -8.43
CA LYS A 202 -14.61 -22.48 -8.05
C LYS A 202 -14.74 -22.49 -6.53
N GLU A 203 -15.95 -22.30 -6.03
CA GLU A 203 -16.20 -22.24 -4.59
C GLU A 203 -16.98 -23.48 -4.11
N GLY A 204 -16.23 -24.45 -3.59
CA GLY A 204 -16.77 -25.63 -2.95
C GLY A 204 -17.88 -26.31 -3.76
N LYS A 205 -19.07 -26.48 -3.13
CA LYS A 205 -20.25 -27.08 -3.76
C LYS A 205 -21.07 -26.13 -4.64
N ILE A 206 -20.81 -24.83 -4.59
CA ILE A 206 -21.56 -23.81 -5.34
C ILE A 206 -21.17 -23.82 -6.83
N GLY A 207 -19.98 -24.31 -7.14
CA GLY A 207 -19.46 -24.35 -8.51
C GLY A 207 -18.70 -23.07 -8.88
N ARG A 208 -18.90 -22.56 -10.12
CA ARG A 208 -18.22 -21.35 -10.59
C ARG A 208 -18.95 -20.09 -10.12
N VAL A 209 -18.24 -19.21 -9.44
CA VAL A 209 -18.71 -17.89 -9.01
C VAL A 209 -17.95 -16.81 -9.78
N TYR A 210 -18.68 -15.83 -10.27
CA TYR A 210 -18.15 -14.73 -11.07
C TYR A 210 -18.06 -13.48 -10.20
N TYR A 211 -16.86 -12.92 -10.09
CA TYR A 211 -16.59 -11.71 -9.33
C TYR A 211 -16.18 -10.58 -10.29
N PRO A 212 -17.11 -9.68 -10.65
CA PRO A 212 -16.76 -8.46 -11.38
C PRO A 212 -15.82 -7.59 -10.55
N ALA A 213 -14.93 -6.85 -11.20
CA ALA A 213 -14.08 -5.89 -10.52
C ALA A 213 -14.92 -4.86 -9.73
N ALA A 214 -14.48 -4.55 -8.51
CA ALA A 214 -15.20 -3.64 -7.62
C ALA A 214 -15.38 -2.27 -8.28
N TYR A 215 -16.57 -1.67 -8.12
CA TYR A 215 -16.99 -0.37 -8.68
C TYR A 215 -17.05 -0.31 -10.22
N MET A 216 -16.89 -1.43 -10.93
CA MET A 216 -16.97 -1.48 -12.39
C MET A 216 -18.42 -1.29 -12.84
N THR A 217 -18.62 -0.38 -13.79
CA THR A 217 -19.89 -0.08 -14.47
C THR A 217 -19.65 0.05 -15.96
N ASN A 218 -20.72 0.14 -16.75
CA ASN A 218 -20.57 0.37 -18.20
C ASN A 218 -19.88 1.72 -18.51
N ASP A 219 -20.12 2.74 -17.68
CA ASP A 219 -19.59 4.09 -17.91
C ASP A 219 -18.09 4.20 -17.64
N ASN A 220 -17.56 3.39 -16.70
CA ASN A 220 -16.15 3.43 -16.33
C ASN A 220 -15.33 2.22 -16.80
N LEU A 221 -15.92 1.35 -17.61
CA LEU A 221 -15.27 0.12 -18.10
C LEU A 221 -13.92 0.36 -18.81
N GLY A 222 -13.78 1.53 -19.45
CA GLY A 222 -12.54 1.93 -20.15
C GLY A 222 -11.33 2.10 -19.22
N TYR A 223 -11.56 2.35 -17.93
CA TYR A 223 -10.51 2.50 -16.91
C TYR A 223 -10.06 1.16 -16.32
N TYR A 224 -10.81 0.06 -16.58
CA TYR A 224 -10.48 -1.30 -16.10
C TYR A 224 -9.65 -2.08 -17.10
N LYS A 225 -8.50 -1.54 -17.52
CA LYS A 225 -7.49 -2.34 -18.20
C LYS A 225 -6.89 -3.33 -17.21
N ASP A 226 -6.70 -4.59 -17.63
CA ASP A 226 -6.06 -5.57 -16.76
C ASP A 226 -4.55 -5.37 -16.65
N ALA A 227 -3.91 -6.06 -15.71
CA ALA A 227 -2.50 -5.91 -15.44
C ALA A 227 -1.58 -6.26 -16.63
N TYR A 228 -2.04 -7.14 -17.50
CA TYR A 228 -1.31 -7.54 -18.72
C TYR A 228 -1.42 -6.48 -19.80
N GLU A 229 -2.59 -5.82 -19.93
CA GLU A 229 -2.81 -4.69 -20.83
C GLU A 229 -2.03 -3.44 -20.39
N ILE A 230 -1.99 -3.17 -19.07
CA ILE A 230 -1.26 -2.04 -18.47
C ILE A 230 0.26 -2.24 -18.59
N GLY A 231 0.71 -3.47 -18.39
CA GLY A 231 2.11 -3.85 -18.47
C GLY A 231 2.93 -3.55 -17.21
N TRP A 232 4.00 -4.33 -17.04
CA TRP A 232 4.83 -4.33 -15.84
C TRP A 232 5.45 -2.95 -15.49
N LYS A 233 5.77 -2.14 -16.51
CA LYS A 233 6.44 -0.85 -16.29
C LYS A 233 5.56 0.13 -15.50
N ALA A 234 4.32 0.33 -15.91
CA ALA A 234 3.38 1.22 -15.24
C ALA A 234 3.04 0.71 -13.83
N ILE A 235 3.01 -0.61 -13.63
CA ILE A 235 2.83 -1.22 -12.31
C ILE A 235 4.02 -0.89 -11.41
N VAL A 236 5.25 -1.08 -11.90
CA VAL A 236 6.47 -0.72 -11.15
C VAL A 236 6.50 0.78 -10.82
N ASP A 237 6.15 1.65 -11.77
CA ASP A 237 6.12 3.10 -11.53
C ASP A 237 5.12 3.46 -10.43
N THR A 238 3.93 2.84 -10.41
CA THR A 238 2.93 3.04 -9.33
C THR A 238 3.44 2.56 -7.97
N TYR A 239 4.07 1.40 -7.92
CA TYR A 239 4.66 0.89 -6.67
C TYR A 239 5.86 1.73 -6.21
N ALA A 240 6.60 2.34 -7.14
CA ALA A 240 7.71 3.23 -6.80
C ALA A 240 7.24 4.49 -6.09
N GLU A 241 6.09 5.06 -6.48
CA GLU A 241 5.49 6.18 -5.74
C GLU A 241 5.11 5.76 -4.31
N ALA A 242 4.44 4.61 -4.14
CA ALA A 242 4.07 4.11 -2.82
C ALA A 242 5.27 3.73 -1.94
N THR A 243 6.32 3.14 -2.50
CA THR A 243 7.52 2.66 -1.79
C THR A 243 8.20 3.75 -0.97
N GLN A 244 8.13 4.98 -1.40
CA GLN A 244 8.78 6.10 -0.72
C GLN A 244 8.16 6.38 0.65
N HIS A 245 6.92 5.97 0.88
CA HIS A 245 6.13 6.26 2.08
C HIS A 245 5.89 5.03 2.95
N VAL A 246 6.18 3.85 2.45
CA VAL A 246 5.98 2.56 3.15
C VAL A 246 7.29 2.13 3.79
N ASP A 247 7.28 1.82 5.08
CA ASP A 247 8.49 1.45 5.84
C ASP A 247 8.82 -0.05 5.78
N GLN A 248 7.88 -0.89 5.33
CA GLN A 248 8.08 -2.33 5.15
C GLN A 248 8.04 -2.74 3.66
N GLY A 249 7.82 -4.04 3.40
CA GLY A 249 7.76 -4.60 2.05
C GLY A 249 6.44 -4.29 1.33
N LEU A 250 6.52 -4.38 0.00
CA LEU A 250 5.38 -4.25 -0.90
C LEU A 250 5.23 -5.52 -1.73
N SER A 251 4.00 -6.02 -1.87
CA SER A 251 3.68 -7.23 -2.63
C SER A 251 3.60 -6.97 -4.14
N LEU A 252 4.66 -6.41 -4.71
CA LEU A 252 4.72 -6.14 -6.15
C LEU A 252 4.70 -7.44 -6.93
N THR A 253 3.64 -7.63 -7.72
CA THR A 253 3.52 -8.70 -8.72
C THR A 253 3.81 -8.16 -10.11
N LEU A 254 4.71 -8.78 -10.84
CA LEU A 254 5.00 -8.47 -12.23
C LEU A 254 4.15 -9.37 -13.13
N PHE A 255 3.45 -8.77 -14.08
CA PHE A 255 2.54 -9.46 -15.00
C PHE A 255 3.10 -9.46 -16.41
N PHE A 256 3.18 -10.64 -17.02
CA PHE A 256 3.72 -10.83 -18.35
C PHE A 256 2.81 -11.70 -19.23
N PRO A 257 2.73 -11.42 -20.54
CA PRO A 257 2.13 -12.36 -21.48
C PRO A 257 2.97 -13.63 -21.58
N ASP A 258 2.40 -14.70 -22.10
CA ASP A 258 3.08 -15.98 -22.36
C ASP A 258 4.22 -15.89 -23.38
N THR A 259 4.24 -14.84 -24.19
CA THR A 259 5.31 -14.52 -25.14
C THR A 259 6.55 -13.85 -24.50
N ALA A 260 6.48 -13.52 -23.19
CA ALA A 260 7.58 -12.85 -22.51
C ALA A 260 8.82 -13.75 -22.42
N THR A 261 9.97 -13.15 -22.63
CA THR A 261 11.26 -13.82 -22.52
C THR A 261 11.90 -13.62 -21.14
N THR A 262 12.88 -14.45 -20.78
CA THR A 262 13.69 -14.24 -19.57
C THR A 262 14.40 -12.89 -19.56
N ARG A 263 14.73 -12.35 -20.74
CA ARG A 263 15.30 -11.01 -20.87
C ARG A 263 14.32 -9.92 -20.46
N ASP A 264 13.03 -10.08 -20.73
CA ASP A 264 11.99 -9.12 -20.35
C ASP A 264 11.76 -9.15 -18.85
N LEU A 265 11.76 -10.35 -18.25
CA LEU A 265 11.68 -10.51 -16.80
C LEU A 265 12.87 -9.81 -16.11
N ASN A 266 14.08 -10.07 -16.58
CA ASN A 266 15.29 -9.47 -16.03
C ASN A 266 15.29 -7.93 -16.16
N LYS A 267 14.85 -7.38 -17.29
CA LYS A 267 14.68 -5.93 -17.48
C LYS A 267 13.72 -5.34 -16.42
N ALA A 268 12.58 -5.98 -16.20
CA ALA A 268 11.59 -5.51 -15.23
C ALA A 268 12.12 -5.54 -13.80
N GLN A 269 12.86 -6.59 -13.42
CA GLN A 269 13.49 -6.69 -12.09
C GLN A 269 14.56 -5.61 -11.88
N ILE A 270 15.44 -5.39 -12.87
CA ILE A 270 16.44 -4.31 -12.82
C ILE A 270 15.77 -2.95 -12.76
N TYR A 271 14.69 -2.74 -13.53
CA TYR A 271 13.95 -1.50 -13.50
C TYR A 271 13.32 -1.25 -12.13
N ALA A 272 12.69 -2.25 -11.53
CA ALA A 272 12.11 -2.16 -10.19
C ALA A 272 13.19 -1.82 -9.14
N TRP A 273 14.35 -2.47 -9.19
CA TRP A 273 15.48 -2.17 -8.32
C TRP A 273 15.95 -0.72 -8.47
N ARG A 274 16.11 -0.23 -9.72
CA ARG A 274 16.51 1.17 -9.99
C ARG A 274 15.51 2.19 -9.51
N LYS A 275 14.23 1.82 -9.43
CA LYS A 275 13.15 2.66 -8.88
C LYS A 275 13.08 2.61 -7.35
N GLY A 276 13.98 1.91 -6.68
CA GLY A 276 14.02 1.80 -5.23
C GLY A 276 13.00 0.85 -4.63
N ILE A 277 12.41 -0.05 -5.43
CA ILE A 277 11.49 -1.07 -4.94
C ILE A 277 12.23 -2.02 -4.00
N LYS A 278 11.73 -2.16 -2.78
CA LYS A 278 12.35 -2.96 -1.72
C LYS A 278 12.19 -4.46 -1.94
N THR A 279 11.03 -4.89 -2.45
CA THR A 279 10.66 -6.31 -2.57
C THR A 279 9.91 -6.58 -3.87
N LEU A 280 10.19 -7.74 -4.47
CA LEU A 280 9.38 -8.35 -5.53
C LEU A 280 8.68 -9.57 -4.92
N TYR A 281 7.40 -9.75 -5.24
CA TYR A 281 6.58 -10.80 -4.66
C TYR A 281 6.40 -11.97 -5.63
N TYR A 282 5.67 -11.76 -6.75
CA TYR A 282 5.44 -12.79 -7.76
C TYR A 282 5.73 -12.29 -9.17
N ILE A 283 6.06 -13.25 -10.05
CA ILE A 283 6.00 -13.10 -11.49
C ILE A 283 4.84 -13.96 -11.97
N ARG A 284 3.82 -13.34 -12.57
CA ARG A 284 2.67 -14.03 -13.16
C ARG A 284 2.74 -13.98 -14.67
N ILE A 285 2.71 -15.14 -15.30
CA ILE A 285 2.70 -15.27 -16.75
C ILE A 285 1.28 -15.69 -17.14
N ARG A 286 0.66 -14.95 -18.06
CA ARG A 286 -0.65 -15.29 -18.62
C ARG A 286 -0.49 -16.51 -19.53
N GLN A 287 -1.25 -17.56 -19.26
CA GLN A 287 -1.28 -18.73 -20.11
C GLN A 287 -2.57 -18.71 -20.93
N GLN A 288 -2.54 -18.07 -22.10
CA GLN A 288 -3.73 -17.92 -22.95
C GLN A 288 -4.38 -19.26 -23.31
N ALA A 289 -3.59 -20.32 -23.51
CA ALA A 289 -4.09 -21.67 -23.79
C ALA A 289 -4.94 -22.26 -22.65
N LEU A 290 -4.84 -21.73 -21.44
CA LEU A 290 -5.58 -22.21 -20.26
C LEU A 290 -6.73 -21.28 -19.88
N GLU A 291 -6.91 -20.15 -20.57
CA GLU A 291 -8.00 -19.21 -20.27
C GLU A 291 -9.37 -19.90 -20.41
N GLY A 292 -10.18 -19.78 -19.37
CA GLY A 292 -11.50 -20.42 -19.30
C GLY A 292 -11.49 -21.92 -19.00
N THR A 293 -10.33 -22.55 -18.81
CA THR A 293 -10.22 -23.96 -18.41
C THR A 293 -10.25 -24.13 -16.89
N GLU A 294 -10.58 -25.35 -16.42
CA GLU A 294 -10.55 -25.65 -14.97
C GLU A 294 -9.13 -25.57 -14.37
N VAL A 295 -8.10 -25.77 -15.19
CA VAL A 295 -6.69 -25.72 -14.79
C VAL A 295 -6.26 -24.31 -14.38
N GLN A 296 -6.79 -23.27 -15.03
CA GLN A 296 -6.49 -21.88 -14.67
C GLN A 296 -6.91 -21.54 -13.23
N GLY A 297 -8.03 -22.08 -12.77
CA GLY A 297 -8.49 -21.90 -11.39
C GLY A 297 -7.55 -22.55 -10.35
N CYS A 298 -6.97 -23.72 -10.67
CA CYS A 298 -6.03 -24.42 -9.78
C CYS A 298 -4.66 -23.76 -9.69
N VAL A 299 -4.11 -23.30 -10.82
CA VAL A 299 -2.78 -22.65 -10.86
C VAL A 299 -2.80 -21.31 -10.14
N SER A 300 -3.91 -20.59 -10.17
CA SER A 300 -4.08 -19.32 -9.44
C SER A 300 -4.08 -19.48 -7.91
N CYS A 301 -4.37 -20.69 -7.39
CA CYS A 301 -4.39 -20.96 -5.94
C CYS A 301 -3.07 -21.56 -5.41
N MET A 302 -2.21 -22.08 -6.29
CA MET A 302 -0.96 -22.77 -5.91
C MET A 302 0.29 -21.91 -6.09
N LEU A 303 0.17 -20.70 -6.57
CA LEU A 303 1.22 -19.70 -6.71
C LEU A 303 0.83 -18.44 -5.92
#